data_c43de84b77085de2e83c3aa5bbc389bb
#
_entry.id   c43de84b77085de2e83c3aa5bbc389bb
#
_cell.length_a   1.000
_cell.length_b   1.000
_cell.length_c   1.000
_cell.angle_alpha   90.00
_cell.angle_beta   90.00
_cell.angle_gamma   90.00
#
_symmetry.space_group_name_H-M   'P 1'
#
loop_
_entity.id
_entity.type
_entity.pdbx_description
1 polymer ?
#
loop_
_entity_poly.entity_id
_entity_poly.type
_entity_poly.pdbx_seq_one_letter_code
_entity_poly.pdbx_strand_id
1 'polypeptide(L)'
;MKNFGILLLAMVSCCLLQAKDRVVKQPPFIARSSSTIEIDRVVVSDTATVLDVKAFFRPHNWIQISNESYLLADNGEKYPIRSGNGITLGEKFWMPDSGEASFSLIFPLLPPTVKVIDFIESDCEDCFKVWGIHLDGKLLGCPVRCTNFSSLS
;
A
#
# COMPACT_ATOMS: atom_id res chain seq x y z
N MET A 1 -58.10 1.89 38.73
CA MET A 1 -56.81 2.53 38.80
C MET A 1 -55.91 1.81 37.81
N LYS A 2 -55.66 2.40 36.69
CA LYS A 2 -54.88 1.81 35.59
C LYS A 2 -53.51 2.45 35.59
N ASN A 3 -52.48 1.66 35.95
CA ASN A 3 -51.11 2.09 35.86
C ASN A 3 -50.66 1.92 34.39
N PHE A 4 -50.54 3.00 33.68
CA PHE A 4 -49.89 3.01 32.38
C PHE A 4 -48.37 3.02 32.60
N GLY A 5 -47.75 1.86 32.46
CA GLY A 5 -46.28 1.75 32.37
C GLY A 5 -45.83 2.24 31.00
N ILE A 6 -45.21 3.40 30.99
CA ILE A 6 -44.54 3.92 29.78
C ILE A 6 -43.22 3.13 29.62
N LEU A 7 -43.20 2.16 28.70
CA LEU A 7 -42.00 1.47 28.33
C LEU A 7 -41.16 2.40 27.41
N LEU A 8 -40.21 3.08 28.04
CA LEU A 8 -39.26 3.91 27.29
C LEU A 8 -38.27 3.00 26.56
N LEU A 9 -38.57 2.73 25.28
CA LEU A 9 -37.67 1.99 24.41
C LEU A 9 -36.52 2.95 24.04
N ALA A 10 -35.44 2.89 24.80
CA ALA A 10 -34.18 3.56 24.45
C ALA A 10 -33.61 2.89 23.22
N MET A 11 -33.86 3.44 22.04
CA MET A 11 -33.13 3.12 20.84
C MET A 11 -31.68 3.61 21.01
N VAL A 12 -30.83 2.69 21.45
CA VAL A 12 -29.39 2.88 21.35
C VAL A 12 -29.05 2.82 19.86
N SER A 13 -29.05 4.01 19.23
CA SER A 13 -28.49 4.18 17.90
C SER A 13 -26.99 3.95 18.01
N CYS A 14 -26.59 2.70 17.77
CA CYS A 14 -25.18 2.35 17.61
C CYS A 14 -24.72 2.99 16.31
N CYS A 15 -24.21 4.23 16.39
CA CYS A 15 -23.44 4.82 15.31
C CYS A 15 -22.19 3.97 15.14
N LEU A 16 -22.27 3.01 14.22
CA LEU A 16 -21.08 2.35 13.65
C LEU A 16 -20.27 3.47 13.01
N LEU A 17 -19.29 3.99 13.73
CA LEU A 17 -18.22 4.77 13.15
C LEU A 17 -17.46 3.82 12.22
N GLN A 18 -17.91 3.73 10.97
CA GLN A 18 -17.12 3.11 9.91
C GLN A 18 -15.87 3.96 9.76
N ALA A 19 -14.74 3.41 10.17
CA ALA A 19 -13.46 4.03 9.91
C ALA A 19 -13.33 4.16 8.38
N LYS A 20 -13.24 5.41 7.91
CA LYS A 20 -13.11 5.70 6.48
C LYS A 20 -11.78 5.16 5.99
N ASP A 21 -11.79 4.40 4.90
CA ASP A 21 -10.59 3.93 4.24
C ASP A 21 -9.63 5.09 3.95
N ARG A 22 -8.37 4.88 4.23
CA ARG A 22 -7.31 5.80 3.86
C ARG A 22 -6.76 5.41 2.50
N VAL A 23 -7.01 6.24 1.50
CA VAL A 23 -6.60 6.00 0.10
C VAL A 23 -5.57 7.03 -0.31
N VAL A 24 -4.39 6.59 -0.70
CA VAL A 24 -3.32 7.45 -1.22
C VAL A 24 -2.96 6.99 -2.63
N LYS A 25 -3.21 7.86 -3.60
CA LYS A 25 -2.85 7.63 -5.01
C LYS A 25 -1.45 8.16 -5.25
N GLN A 26 -0.63 7.41 -5.97
CA GLN A 26 0.76 7.74 -6.26
C GLN A 26 1.49 8.26 -5.02
N PRO A 27 1.56 7.42 -3.95
CA PRO A 27 2.11 7.87 -2.68
C PRO A 27 3.55 8.34 -2.86
N PRO A 28 3.93 9.47 -2.27
CA PRO A 28 5.32 9.89 -2.26
C PRO A 28 6.18 8.85 -1.55
N PHE A 29 7.39 8.65 -2.04
CA PHE A 29 8.38 7.75 -1.45
C PHE A 29 9.78 8.35 -1.51
N ILE A 30 10.70 7.86 -0.69
CA ILE A 30 12.07 8.40 -0.61
C ILE A 30 12.96 7.77 -1.67
N ALA A 31 12.95 6.45 -1.79
CA ALA A 31 13.81 5.71 -2.70
C ALA A 31 13.18 4.38 -3.12
N ARG A 32 13.68 3.80 -4.20
CA ARG A 32 13.35 2.44 -4.65
C ARG A 32 14.58 1.75 -5.23
N SER A 33 14.64 0.43 -5.11
CA SER A 33 15.75 -0.38 -5.62
C SER A 33 15.70 -0.56 -7.14
N SER A 34 14.51 -0.50 -7.74
CA SER A 34 14.29 -0.73 -9.17
C SER A 34 13.13 0.11 -9.69
N SER A 35 13.15 0.44 -10.97
CA SER A 35 12.03 1.05 -11.69
C SER A 35 11.03 0.03 -12.23
N THR A 36 11.28 -1.26 -12.05
CA THR A 36 10.41 -2.34 -12.55
C THR A 36 9.05 -2.33 -11.92
N ILE A 37 8.94 -1.94 -10.65
CA ILE A 37 7.66 -1.81 -9.96
C ILE A 37 7.43 -0.37 -9.50
N GLU A 38 6.17 0.04 -9.53
CA GLU A 38 5.68 1.32 -9.06
C GLU A 38 4.44 1.11 -8.20
N ILE A 39 4.39 1.74 -7.03
CA ILE A 39 3.21 1.73 -6.17
C ILE A 39 2.25 2.80 -6.68
N ASP A 40 1.20 2.40 -7.37
CA ASP A 40 0.21 3.32 -7.94
C ASP A 40 -0.79 3.83 -6.89
N ARG A 41 -1.14 2.98 -5.93
CA ARG A 41 -2.11 3.33 -4.88
C ARG A 41 -1.88 2.49 -3.64
N VAL A 42 -2.12 3.08 -2.47
CA VAL A 42 -2.23 2.39 -1.19
C VAL A 42 -3.61 2.60 -0.62
N VAL A 43 -4.28 1.53 -0.22
CA VAL A 43 -5.57 1.55 0.47
C VAL A 43 -5.40 0.89 1.83
N VAL A 44 -5.64 1.63 2.90
CA VAL A 44 -5.68 1.09 4.27
C VAL A 44 -7.12 1.12 4.72
N SER A 45 -7.74 -0.06 4.79
CA SER A 45 -9.10 -0.28 5.29
C SER A 45 -9.09 -0.79 6.72
N ASP A 46 -10.24 -1.10 7.27
CA ASP A 46 -10.41 -1.71 8.59
C ASP A 46 -10.04 -3.21 8.63
N THR A 47 -9.81 -3.84 7.48
CA THR A 47 -9.53 -5.28 7.36
C THR A 47 -8.17 -5.61 6.77
N ALA A 48 -7.65 -4.74 5.90
CA ALA A 48 -6.42 -5.00 5.16
C ALA A 48 -5.75 -3.71 4.67
N THR A 49 -4.48 -3.86 4.29
CA THR A 49 -3.75 -2.87 3.51
C THR A 49 -3.47 -3.43 2.13
N VAL A 50 -3.83 -2.68 1.10
CA VAL A 50 -3.67 -3.09 -0.30
C VAL A 50 -2.72 -2.13 -1.00
N LEU A 51 -1.69 -2.65 -1.62
CA LEU A 51 -0.82 -1.92 -2.54
C LEU A 51 -1.17 -2.31 -3.97
N ASP A 52 -1.69 -1.37 -4.74
CA ASP A 52 -1.84 -1.53 -6.17
C ASP A 52 -0.52 -1.18 -6.85
N VAL A 53 -0.01 -2.11 -7.62
CA VAL A 53 1.32 -2.07 -8.24
C VAL A 53 1.20 -2.09 -9.74
N LYS A 54 1.96 -1.24 -10.41
CA LYS A 54 2.26 -1.33 -11.83
C LYS A 54 3.66 -1.91 -12.01
N ALA A 55 3.78 -2.84 -12.91
CA ALA A 55 5.04 -3.44 -13.31
C ALA A 55 5.40 -3.05 -14.75
N PHE A 56 6.66 -2.72 -14.96
CA PHE A 56 7.23 -2.36 -16.24
C PHE A 56 8.48 -3.18 -16.46
N PHE A 57 8.43 -4.14 -17.35
CA PHE A 57 9.58 -4.97 -17.65
C PHE A 57 9.56 -5.44 -19.11
N ARG A 58 10.64 -6.06 -19.56
CA ARG A 58 10.76 -6.53 -20.93
C ARG A 58 9.65 -7.51 -21.27
N PRO A 59 8.95 -7.35 -22.41
CA PRO A 59 7.98 -8.34 -22.88
C PRO A 59 8.56 -9.76 -22.89
N HIS A 60 7.73 -10.74 -22.56
CA HIS A 60 8.08 -12.16 -22.49
C HIS A 60 9.19 -12.54 -21.50
N ASN A 61 9.66 -11.60 -20.69
CA ASN A 61 10.47 -11.89 -19.51
C ASN A 61 9.55 -12.02 -18.28
N TRP A 62 10.09 -12.44 -17.17
CA TRP A 62 9.32 -12.64 -15.95
C TRP A 62 9.80 -11.75 -14.82
N ILE A 63 8.86 -11.44 -13.94
CA ILE A 63 9.10 -10.90 -12.60
C ILE A 63 8.55 -11.88 -11.58
N GLN A 64 8.90 -11.71 -10.34
CA GLN A 64 8.39 -12.51 -9.24
C GLN A 64 8.23 -11.60 -8.03
N ILE A 65 7.18 -11.81 -7.24
CA ILE A 65 7.04 -11.23 -5.92
C ILE A 65 7.10 -12.36 -4.90
N SER A 66 8.02 -12.25 -3.96
CA SER A 66 8.23 -13.27 -2.94
C SER A 66 7.05 -13.39 -2.00
N ASN A 67 6.75 -14.60 -1.57
CA ASN A 67 5.80 -14.86 -0.48
C ASN A 67 6.35 -14.47 0.91
N GLU A 68 7.62 -14.08 1.00
CA GLU A 68 8.26 -13.53 2.19
C GLU A 68 8.18 -12.00 2.26
N SER A 69 7.52 -11.35 1.29
CA SER A 69 7.35 -9.90 1.25
C SER A 69 6.66 -9.37 2.50
N TYR A 70 7.04 -8.17 2.93
CA TYR A 70 6.41 -7.52 4.08
C TYR A 70 6.42 -5.99 3.95
N LEU A 71 5.57 -5.34 4.73
CA LEU A 71 5.66 -3.91 4.99
C LEU A 71 6.40 -3.72 6.33
N LEU A 72 7.39 -2.85 6.33
CA LEU A 72 8.01 -2.35 7.56
C LEU A 72 7.42 -0.98 7.86
N ALA A 73 6.73 -0.85 8.97
CA ALA A 73 6.09 0.40 9.35
C ALA A 73 7.00 1.28 10.25
N ASP A 74 6.66 2.55 10.34
CA ASP A 74 7.38 3.54 11.17
C ASP A 74 7.29 3.26 12.69
N ASN A 75 6.41 2.35 13.10
CA ASN A 75 6.38 1.80 14.47
C ASN A 75 7.40 0.67 14.72
N GLY A 76 8.17 0.27 13.68
CA GLY A 76 9.15 -0.82 13.72
C GLY A 76 8.57 -2.21 13.53
N GLU A 77 7.26 -2.36 13.35
CA GLU A 77 6.61 -3.65 13.13
C GLU A 77 6.63 -4.07 11.66
N LYS A 78 6.74 -5.39 11.44
CA LYS A 78 6.63 -6.03 10.12
C LYS A 78 5.23 -6.59 9.92
N TYR A 79 4.67 -6.30 8.76
CA TYR A 79 3.36 -6.80 8.32
C TYR A 79 3.56 -7.71 7.11
N PRO A 80 3.60 -9.06 7.32
CA PRO A 80 3.86 -10.01 6.24
C PRO A 80 2.76 -9.99 5.19
N ILE A 81 3.11 -10.19 3.93
CA ILE A 81 2.15 -10.30 2.84
C ILE A 81 1.19 -11.47 3.07
N ARG A 82 -0.08 -11.28 2.72
CA ARG A 82 -1.11 -12.33 2.82
C ARG A 82 -1.36 -13.01 1.48
N SER A 83 -1.47 -12.20 0.43
CA SER A 83 -1.79 -12.70 -0.91
C SER A 83 -1.49 -11.67 -2.00
N GLY A 84 -1.53 -12.11 -3.24
CA GLY A 84 -1.57 -11.28 -4.42
C GLY A 84 -2.90 -11.42 -5.16
N ASN A 85 -3.34 -10.38 -5.82
CA ASN A 85 -4.45 -10.39 -6.76
C ASN A 85 -3.92 -9.97 -8.14
N GLY A 86 -4.07 -10.83 -9.14
CA GLY A 86 -3.47 -10.65 -10.47
C GLY A 86 -2.02 -11.12 -10.56
N ILE A 87 -1.46 -11.65 -9.47
CA ILE A 87 -0.14 -12.27 -9.42
C ILE A 87 -0.14 -13.39 -8.37
N THR A 88 0.55 -14.50 -8.64
CA THR A 88 0.79 -15.58 -7.68
C THR A 88 2.14 -15.36 -7.00
N LEU A 89 2.13 -15.26 -5.67
CA LEU A 89 3.35 -15.05 -4.90
C LEU A 89 4.29 -16.26 -5.01
N GLY A 90 5.58 -15.99 -5.13
CA GLY A 90 6.61 -17.03 -5.24
C GLY A 90 6.70 -17.70 -6.61
N GLU A 91 5.86 -17.31 -7.58
CA GLU A 91 5.85 -17.85 -8.93
C GLU A 91 6.27 -16.81 -9.97
N LYS A 92 6.78 -17.29 -11.12
CA LYS A 92 7.12 -16.43 -12.24
C LYS A 92 5.87 -15.84 -12.86
N PHE A 93 5.78 -14.52 -12.89
CA PHE A 93 4.78 -13.78 -13.63
C PHE A 93 5.37 -13.31 -14.96
N TRP A 94 4.89 -13.88 -16.06
CA TRP A 94 5.38 -13.56 -17.40
C TRP A 94 4.75 -12.28 -17.92
N MET A 95 5.60 -11.32 -18.28
CA MET A 95 5.14 -10.03 -18.80
C MET A 95 4.48 -10.18 -20.16
N PRO A 96 3.36 -9.47 -20.39
CA PRO A 96 2.68 -9.46 -21.69
C PRO A 96 3.50 -8.71 -22.75
N ASP A 97 3.00 -8.73 -23.99
CA ASP A 97 3.61 -8.06 -25.15
C ASP A 97 3.82 -6.55 -24.93
N SER A 98 2.95 -5.93 -24.14
CA SER A 98 3.07 -4.50 -23.80
C SER A 98 4.26 -4.18 -22.89
N GLY A 99 4.81 -5.16 -22.18
CA GLY A 99 5.79 -4.93 -21.12
C GLY A 99 5.24 -4.24 -19.87
N GLU A 100 3.91 -4.12 -19.76
CA GLU A 100 3.21 -3.49 -18.63
C GLU A 100 2.20 -4.45 -18.02
N ALA A 101 2.11 -4.47 -16.69
CA ALA A 101 1.13 -5.26 -15.96
C ALA A 101 0.70 -4.52 -14.69
N SER A 102 -0.46 -4.89 -14.17
CA SER A 102 -0.97 -4.36 -12.90
C SER A 102 -1.46 -5.51 -12.03
N PHE A 103 -1.17 -5.43 -10.75
CA PHE A 103 -1.63 -6.39 -9.75
C PHE A 103 -1.72 -5.71 -8.39
N SER A 104 -2.33 -6.37 -7.42
CA SER A 104 -2.44 -5.86 -6.06
C SER A 104 -1.78 -6.81 -5.08
N LEU A 105 -1.10 -6.25 -4.08
CA LEU A 105 -0.49 -6.97 -2.96
C LEU A 105 -1.27 -6.68 -1.69
N ILE A 106 -1.66 -7.73 -0.97
CA ILE A 106 -2.55 -7.63 0.18
C ILE A 106 -1.79 -7.98 1.45
N PHE A 107 -1.81 -7.04 2.40
CA PHE A 107 -1.14 -7.11 3.69
C PHE A 107 -2.15 -7.02 4.83
N PRO A 108 -1.75 -7.33 6.08
CA PRO A 108 -2.58 -7.08 7.24
C PRO A 108 -2.97 -5.61 7.38
N LEU A 109 -4.02 -5.34 8.16
CA LEU A 109 -4.40 -4.00 8.59
C LEU A 109 -3.23 -3.27 9.26
N LEU A 110 -2.98 -2.04 8.82
CA LEU A 110 -2.05 -1.13 9.49
C LEU A 110 -2.80 -0.29 10.53
N PRO A 111 -2.22 -0.09 11.72
CA PRO A 111 -2.77 0.86 12.68
C PRO A 111 -2.91 2.27 12.09
N PRO A 112 -3.92 3.06 12.50
CA PRO A 112 -4.12 4.42 11.97
C PRO A 112 -2.99 5.39 12.32
N THR A 113 -2.17 5.05 13.30
CA THR A 113 -0.99 5.80 13.72
C THR A 113 0.19 5.67 12.77
N VAL A 114 0.25 4.61 11.94
CA VAL A 114 1.30 4.41 10.94
C VAL A 114 1.15 5.44 9.83
N LYS A 115 2.23 6.18 9.56
CA LYS A 115 2.29 7.24 8.54
C LYS A 115 3.22 6.93 7.39
N VAL A 116 4.23 6.11 7.64
CA VAL A 116 5.26 5.75 6.66
C VAL A 116 5.47 4.24 6.70
N ILE A 117 5.60 3.65 5.52
CA ILE A 117 5.91 2.23 5.35
C ILE A 117 7.03 2.05 4.33
N ASP A 118 7.78 0.96 4.48
CA ASP A 118 8.67 0.44 3.45
C ASP A 118 8.04 -0.84 2.89
N PHE A 119 8.04 -1.01 1.58
CA PHE A 119 7.77 -2.30 0.95
C PHE A 119 9.08 -3.02 0.74
N ILE A 120 9.21 -4.22 1.31
CA ILE A 120 10.39 -5.07 1.21
C ILE A 120 9.95 -6.43 0.68
N GLU A 121 10.39 -6.77 -0.54
CA GLU A 121 10.06 -8.07 -1.13
C GLU A 121 10.75 -9.21 -0.39
N SER A 122 12.04 -9.06 -0.10
CA SER A 122 12.87 -9.97 0.68
C SER A 122 14.19 -9.29 1.03
N ASP A 123 14.99 -9.93 1.86
CA ASP A 123 16.30 -9.42 2.27
C ASP A 123 17.41 -9.66 1.22
N CYS A 124 17.07 -10.14 0.02
CA CYS A 124 18.04 -10.33 -1.05
C CYS A 124 18.47 -8.98 -1.68
N GLU A 125 19.65 -8.99 -2.34
CA GLU A 125 20.24 -7.79 -2.95
C GLU A 125 19.41 -7.30 -4.14
N ASP A 126 18.95 -8.21 -4.99
CA ASP A 126 18.19 -7.91 -6.22
C ASP A 126 16.67 -7.84 -6.01
N CYS A 127 16.18 -7.98 -4.77
CA CYS A 127 14.77 -7.93 -4.47
C CYS A 127 14.21 -6.52 -4.56
N PHE A 128 12.93 -6.41 -4.93
CA PHE A 128 12.25 -5.12 -4.99
C PHE A 128 12.08 -4.51 -3.60
N LYS A 129 12.47 -3.26 -3.48
CA LYS A 129 12.31 -2.47 -2.25
C LYS A 129 11.88 -1.06 -2.60
N VAL A 130 10.91 -0.54 -1.86
CA VAL A 130 10.46 0.86 -1.93
C VAL A 130 10.43 1.40 -0.52
N TRP A 131 11.27 2.40 -0.25
CA TRP A 131 11.44 2.96 1.09
C TRP A 131 10.71 4.29 1.25
N GLY A 132 10.20 4.51 2.44
CA GLY A 132 9.62 5.77 2.86
C GLY A 132 8.36 6.13 2.08
N ILE A 133 7.43 5.19 1.92
CA ILE A 133 6.13 5.43 1.30
C ILE A 133 5.25 6.16 2.30
N HIS A 134 4.88 7.40 2.00
CA HIS A 134 4.07 8.26 2.86
C HIS A 134 2.58 8.03 2.67
N LEU A 135 1.89 7.65 3.73
CA LEU A 135 0.46 7.34 3.74
C LEU A 135 -0.44 8.57 3.97
N ASP A 136 0.14 9.73 4.18
CA ASP A 136 -0.57 11.02 4.26
C ASP A 136 -0.49 11.83 2.95
N GLY A 137 0.16 11.29 1.93
CA GLY A 137 0.39 11.94 0.65
C GLY A 137 1.39 13.10 0.69
N LYS A 138 2.15 13.24 1.78
CA LYS A 138 3.11 14.33 1.98
C LYS A 138 4.50 13.79 2.25
N LEU A 139 5.49 14.25 1.50
CA LEU A 139 6.90 14.10 1.89
C LEU A 139 7.20 15.11 2.99
N LEU A 140 7.48 14.65 4.20
CA LEU A 140 7.94 15.51 5.27
C LEU A 140 9.32 16.07 4.91
N GLY A 141 9.40 17.36 4.62
CA GLY A 141 10.66 18.10 4.61
C GLY A 141 11.31 18.39 3.27
N CYS A 142 10.60 18.34 2.13
CA CYS A 142 11.08 19.06 0.95
C CYS A 142 10.45 20.47 0.98
N PRO A 143 11.22 21.55 1.25
CA PRO A 143 10.75 22.88 0.94
C PRO A 143 10.55 22.93 -0.58
N VAL A 144 9.36 23.33 -0.99
CA VAL A 144 8.95 23.52 -2.39
C VAL A 144 9.99 24.36 -3.12
N ARG A 145 10.92 23.72 -3.79
CA ARG A 145 11.72 24.24 -4.92
C ARG A 145 12.63 23.15 -5.48
N CYS A 146 12.04 22.14 -6.12
CA CYS A 146 12.71 21.48 -7.22
C CYS A 146 12.39 22.29 -8.47
N THR A 147 13.06 23.41 -8.62
CA THR A 147 13.11 24.14 -9.90
C THR A 147 13.82 23.25 -10.90
N ASN A 148 13.14 23.00 -12.01
CA ASN A 148 13.58 22.45 -13.26
C ASN A 148 15.10 22.49 -13.49
N PHE A 149 15.75 21.34 -13.51
CA PHE A 149 16.99 21.15 -14.21
C PHE A 149 16.66 20.83 -15.69
N SER A 150 16.18 21.85 -16.39
CA SER A 150 16.19 21.90 -17.85
C SER A 150 17.20 22.98 -18.22
N SER A 151 18.19 22.56 -18.97
CA SER A 151 19.24 23.38 -19.64
C SER A 151 20.58 23.42 -18.92
N LEU A 152 21.46 22.54 -19.32
CA LEU A 152 22.81 22.89 -19.69
C LEU A 152 23.21 22.07 -20.93
N SER A 153 23.32 22.79 -21.98
CA SER A 153 23.85 22.43 -23.30
C SER A 153 25.25 21.84 -23.22
#